data_c69e7fe171c7f780571e8699c7c2128c
#
_entry.id   c69e7fe171c7f780571e8699c7c2128c
#
_cell.length_a   1.000
_cell.length_b   1.000
_cell.length_c   1.000
_cell.angle_alpha   90.00
_cell.angle_beta   90.00
_cell.angle_gamma   90.00
#
_symmetry.space_group_name_H-M   'P 1'
#
loop_
_entity.id
_entity.type
_entity.pdbx_description
1 polymer ?
#
loop_
_entity_poly.entity_id
_entity_poly.type
_entity_poly.pdbx_seq_one_letter_code
_entity_poly.pdbx_strand_id
1 'polypeptide(L)'
;MRAAIFRNGQIVADSWTDPKPGAGQVLVKTLACGICGSDLHARQHAHRMVELARHVPHRKPMDLSRDIVFGHEFCCEVLDYGPATSRKLKSGTKVCSLPALLTPAGIEGIGYSNDNVGGYAERMLLSEPLLLEVPNGLQAAHAALTEPLAVGVHAVAKAGIRGGEVPLVIGCGPV
;
A
#
# COMPACT_ATOMS: atom_id res chain seq x y z
N MET A 1 -1.45 14.94 11.18
CA MET A 1 -0.71 13.70 11.47
C MET A 1 0.75 13.80 11.04
N ARG A 2 1.65 12.91 11.52
CA ARG A 2 3.03 12.82 11.04
C ARG A 2 3.12 11.83 9.88
N ALA A 3 4.09 12.07 8.98
CA ALA A 3 4.40 11.16 7.88
C ALA A 3 5.91 11.20 7.54
N ALA A 4 6.41 10.11 6.94
CA ALA A 4 7.69 10.11 6.24
C ALA A 4 7.42 10.45 4.77
N ILE A 5 7.81 11.66 4.39
CA ILE A 5 7.44 12.30 3.12
C ILE A 5 8.64 12.26 2.17
N PHE A 6 8.42 11.77 0.96
CA PHE A 6 9.37 11.94 -0.14
C PHE A 6 9.21 13.34 -0.73
N ARG A 7 10.25 14.14 -0.57
CA ARG A 7 10.34 15.54 -0.99
C ARG A 7 11.73 15.82 -1.54
N ASN A 8 11.82 16.33 -2.76
CA ASN A 8 13.10 16.69 -3.39
C ASN A 8 14.17 15.56 -3.34
N GLY A 9 13.78 14.32 -3.60
CA GLY A 9 14.68 13.16 -3.62
C GLY A 9 15.06 12.60 -2.24
N GLN A 10 14.50 13.13 -1.16
CA GLN A 10 14.78 12.70 0.22
C GLN A 10 13.52 12.27 0.95
N ILE A 11 13.68 11.40 1.94
CA ILE A 11 12.61 11.08 2.90
C ILE A 11 12.81 11.94 4.13
N VAL A 12 11.81 12.75 4.46
CA VAL A 12 11.81 13.64 5.62
C VAL A 12 10.60 13.35 6.51
N ALA A 13 10.78 13.43 7.82
CA ALA A 13 9.68 13.36 8.77
C ALA A 13 9.05 14.76 8.92
N ASP A 14 7.77 14.89 8.57
CA ASP A 14 7.07 16.16 8.64
C ASP A 14 5.57 15.95 8.91
N SER A 15 4.83 17.03 9.10
CA SER A 15 3.39 17.03 9.24
C SER A 15 2.68 16.86 7.90
N TRP A 16 1.57 16.15 7.91
CA TRP A 16 0.68 15.95 6.78
C TRP A 16 -0.76 16.20 7.19
N THR A 17 -1.59 16.66 6.27
CA THR A 17 -3.03 16.84 6.52
C THR A 17 -3.69 15.48 6.76
N ASP A 18 -4.54 15.37 7.78
CA ASP A 18 -5.30 14.16 8.04
C ASP A 18 -6.27 13.88 6.88
N PRO A 19 -6.25 12.67 6.30
CA PRO A 19 -7.17 12.33 5.24
C PRO A 19 -8.60 12.18 5.76
N LYS A 20 -9.57 12.56 4.92
CA LYS A 20 -11.00 12.41 5.22
C LYS A 20 -11.58 11.33 4.31
N PRO A 21 -12.24 10.30 4.86
CA PRO A 21 -12.77 9.20 4.05
C PRO A 21 -13.96 9.68 3.19
N GLY A 22 -13.85 9.45 1.89
CA GLY A 22 -14.93 9.64 0.92
C GLY A 22 -15.87 8.41 0.83
N ALA A 23 -16.74 8.38 -0.15
CA ALA A 23 -17.68 7.29 -0.36
C ALA A 23 -16.96 5.94 -0.57
N GLY A 24 -17.37 4.90 0.19
CA GLY A 24 -16.77 3.57 0.15
C GLY A 24 -15.38 3.47 0.78
N GLN A 25 -14.87 4.54 1.37
CA GLN A 25 -13.55 4.58 1.98
C GLN A 25 -13.60 4.44 3.51
N VAL A 26 -12.51 3.96 4.06
CA VAL A 26 -12.31 3.75 5.51
C VAL A 26 -11.06 4.50 5.94
N LEU A 27 -11.17 5.31 6.97
CA LEU A 27 -10.03 5.92 7.65
C LEU A 27 -9.39 4.88 8.57
N VAL A 28 -8.09 4.67 8.40
CA VAL A 28 -7.35 3.71 9.21
C VAL A 28 -6.11 4.35 9.83
N LYS A 29 -5.67 3.80 10.96
CA LYS A 29 -4.38 4.08 11.60
C LYS A 29 -3.38 3.04 11.16
N THR A 30 -2.24 3.44 10.64
CA THR A 30 -1.14 2.52 10.35
C THR A 30 -0.52 2.02 11.66
N LEU A 31 -0.51 0.70 11.84
CA LEU A 31 0.10 0.03 13.00
C LEU A 31 1.52 -0.46 12.68
N ALA A 32 1.72 -0.93 11.45
CA ALA A 32 3.01 -1.34 10.91
C ALA A 32 2.99 -1.18 9.39
N CYS A 33 4.16 -0.86 8.82
CA CYS A 33 4.36 -0.83 7.38
C CYS A 33 5.78 -1.32 7.07
N GLY A 34 5.90 -2.28 6.16
CA GLY A 34 7.17 -2.76 5.65
C GLY A 34 7.84 -1.73 4.72
N ILE A 35 9.13 -1.91 4.49
CA ILE A 35 9.93 -1.16 3.51
C ILE A 35 10.25 -2.10 2.35
N CYS A 36 9.56 -1.93 1.24
CA CYS A 36 9.81 -2.70 0.02
C CYS A 36 11.06 -2.22 -0.70
N GLY A 37 11.72 -3.11 -1.43
CA GLY A 37 12.80 -2.75 -2.35
C GLY A 37 12.35 -1.71 -3.39
N SER A 38 11.08 -1.72 -3.79
CA SER A 38 10.50 -0.74 -4.70
C SER A 38 10.43 0.68 -4.10
N ASP A 39 10.29 0.84 -2.78
CA ASP A 39 10.34 2.16 -2.12
C ASP A 39 11.77 2.73 -2.17
N LEU A 40 12.78 1.87 -2.00
CA LEU A 40 14.18 2.26 -2.12
C LEU A 40 14.51 2.66 -3.57
N HIS A 41 14.01 1.92 -4.55
CA HIS A 41 14.15 2.26 -5.97
C HIS A 41 13.40 3.54 -6.32
N ALA A 42 12.19 3.74 -5.78
CA ALA A 42 11.44 4.98 -5.97
C ALA A 42 12.21 6.19 -5.44
N ARG A 43 12.84 6.06 -4.28
CA ARG A 43 13.68 7.12 -3.72
C ARG A 43 14.90 7.43 -4.60
N GLN A 44 15.58 6.39 -5.11
CA GLN A 44 16.83 6.54 -5.87
C GLN A 44 16.60 6.91 -7.33
N HIS A 45 15.53 6.41 -7.93
CA HIS A 45 15.27 6.46 -9.37
C HIS A 45 13.88 7.01 -9.71
N ALA A 46 13.37 7.97 -8.93
CA ALA A 46 12.04 8.52 -9.06
C ALA A 46 11.72 9.00 -10.50
N HIS A 47 12.65 9.72 -11.14
CA HIS A 47 12.48 10.21 -12.51
C HIS A 47 12.27 9.07 -13.51
N ARG A 48 13.03 7.98 -13.38
CA ARG A 48 12.89 6.80 -14.25
C ARG A 48 11.56 6.09 -14.02
N MET A 49 11.12 5.98 -12.77
CA MET A 49 9.80 5.41 -12.45
C MET A 49 8.66 6.22 -13.07
N VAL A 50 8.74 7.56 -13.00
CA VAL A 50 7.78 8.46 -13.63
C VAL A 50 7.78 8.29 -15.15
N GLU A 51 8.94 8.22 -15.78
CA GLU A 51 9.08 7.99 -17.22
C GLU A 51 8.42 6.67 -17.62
N LEU A 52 8.77 5.56 -16.94
CA LEU A 52 8.19 4.25 -17.22
C LEU A 52 6.66 4.23 -16.99
N ALA A 53 6.17 4.90 -15.96
CA ALA A 53 4.75 4.96 -15.67
C ALA A 53 3.93 5.62 -16.80
N ARG A 54 4.52 6.53 -17.57
CA ARG A 54 3.87 7.16 -18.74
C ARG A 54 3.57 6.17 -19.87
N HIS A 55 4.29 5.06 -19.92
CA HIS A 55 4.09 4.00 -20.92
C HIS A 55 3.13 2.90 -20.48
N VAL A 56 2.66 2.95 -19.22
CA VAL A 56 1.69 1.99 -18.69
C VAL A 56 0.28 2.56 -18.82
N PRO A 57 -0.62 1.92 -19.59
CA PRO A 57 -2.00 2.38 -19.73
C PRO A 57 -2.68 2.54 -18.36
N HIS A 58 -3.47 3.60 -18.22
CA HIS A 58 -4.26 3.90 -17.02
C HIS A 58 -3.46 4.16 -15.73
N ARG A 59 -2.12 4.23 -15.79
CA ARG A 59 -1.30 4.57 -14.64
C ARG A 59 -1.00 6.08 -14.62
N LYS A 60 -1.43 6.75 -13.55
CA LYS A 60 -1.07 8.15 -13.29
C LYS A 60 0.36 8.19 -12.74
N PRO A 61 1.32 8.82 -13.41
CA PRO A 61 2.66 8.96 -12.88
C PRO A 61 2.68 9.93 -11.69
N MET A 62 3.64 9.74 -10.78
CA MET A 62 3.91 10.69 -9.70
C MET A 62 4.38 12.03 -10.26
N ASP A 63 3.95 13.12 -9.64
CA ASP A 63 4.50 14.47 -9.84
C ASP A 63 5.60 14.71 -8.79
N LEU A 64 6.85 14.72 -9.21
CA LEU A 64 8.02 14.86 -8.32
C LEU A 64 8.22 16.28 -7.80
N SER A 65 7.46 17.25 -8.29
CA SER A 65 7.42 18.61 -7.71
C SER A 65 6.53 18.72 -6.48
N ARG A 66 5.75 17.67 -6.19
CA ARG A 66 4.84 17.56 -5.05
C ARG A 66 5.32 16.48 -4.10
N ASP A 67 4.95 16.63 -2.85
CA ASP A 67 5.21 15.64 -1.80
C ASP A 67 4.48 14.31 -2.08
N ILE A 68 5.12 13.20 -1.67
CA ILE A 68 4.57 11.85 -1.81
C ILE A 68 4.84 11.10 -0.50
N VAL A 69 3.87 10.32 -0.03
CA VAL A 69 4.05 9.42 1.10
C VAL A 69 4.01 7.98 0.60
N PHE A 70 5.15 7.29 0.70
CA PHE A 70 5.29 5.90 0.28
C PHE A 70 4.69 4.91 1.29
N GLY A 71 4.93 3.63 1.08
CA GLY A 71 4.51 2.51 1.91
C GLY A 71 3.25 1.83 1.42
N HIS A 72 3.37 0.55 1.07
CA HIS A 72 2.29 -0.26 0.51
C HIS A 72 2.17 -1.65 1.17
N GLU A 73 3.10 -2.01 2.06
CA GLU A 73 3.11 -3.25 2.84
C GLU A 73 2.63 -2.96 4.27
N PHE A 74 1.33 -2.82 4.49
CA PHE A 74 0.81 -2.29 5.74
C PHE A 74 -0.19 -3.20 6.45
N CYS A 75 -0.23 -3.09 7.78
CA CYS A 75 -1.33 -3.49 8.64
C CYS A 75 -1.84 -2.28 9.39
N CYS A 76 -3.14 -2.11 9.42
CA CYS A 76 -3.81 -0.92 9.96
C CYS A 76 -4.88 -1.30 10.98
N GLU A 77 -5.38 -0.30 11.70
CA GLU A 77 -6.54 -0.36 12.58
C GLU A 77 -7.65 0.53 12.03
N VAL A 78 -8.86 0.01 11.92
CA VAL A 78 -10.05 0.78 11.51
C VAL A 78 -10.33 1.87 12.51
N LEU A 79 -10.43 3.13 12.06
CA LEU A 79 -10.80 4.27 12.88
C LEU A 79 -12.22 4.72 12.61
N ASP A 80 -12.54 5.04 11.34
CA ASP A 80 -13.83 5.61 10.96
C ASP A 80 -14.16 5.28 9.50
N TYR A 81 -15.40 5.50 9.10
CA TYR A 81 -15.95 5.16 7.81
C TYR A 81 -16.51 6.37 7.09
N GLY A 82 -16.23 6.46 5.81
CA GLY A 82 -16.90 7.40 4.92
C GLY A 82 -18.33 7.01 4.59
N PRO A 83 -19.03 7.86 3.85
CA PRO A 83 -20.38 7.53 3.37
C PRO A 83 -20.38 6.32 2.43
N ALA A 84 -21.54 5.69 2.24
CA ALA A 84 -21.73 4.53 1.38
C ALA A 84 -20.85 3.31 1.72
N THR A 85 -20.50 3.15 2.99
CA THR A 85 -19.81 1.96 3.54
C THR A 85 -20.80 1.08 4.29
N SER A 86 -20.55 -0.21 4.32
CA SER A 86 -21.38 -1.20 5.04
C SER A 86 -21.04 -1.30 6.53
N ARG A 87 -19.87 -0.77 6.95
CA ARG A 87 -19.36 -0.77 8.33
C ARG A 87 -19.32 -2.16 8.97
N LYS A 88 -18.97 -3.18 8.18
CA LYS A 88 -18.96 -4.58 8.65
C LYS A 88 -17.96 -4.83 9.77
N LEU A 89 -16.81 -4.19 9.71
CA LEU A 89 -15.77 -4.30 10.73
C LEU A 89 -15.94 -3.19 11.76
N LYS A 90 -15.69 -3.49 13.02
CA LYS A 90 -15.76 -2.50 14.11
C LYS A 90 -14.52 -1.61 14.09
N SER A 91 -14.64 -0.37 14.56
CA SER A 91 -13.49 0.45 14.93
C SER A 91 -12.59 -0.32 15.90
N GLY A 92 -11.27 -0.21 15.75
CA GLY A 92 -10.28 -1.01 16.48
C GLY A 92 -9.92 -2.34 15.81
N THR A 93 -10.67 -2.81 14.79
CA THR A 93 -10.33 -4.04 14.07
C THR A 93 -9.03 -3.86 13.28
N LYS A 94 -8.10 -4.81 13.43
CA LYS A 94 -6.88 -4.86 12.60
C LYS A 94 -7.20 -5.38 11.21
N VAL A 95 -6.68 -4.70 10.18
CA VAL A 95 -6.92 -5.01 8.78
C VAL A 95 -5.65 -4.88 7.95
N CYS A 96 -5.55 -5.69 6.90
CA CYS A 96 -4.71 -5.47 5.73
C CYS A 96 -5.58 -5.14 4.53
N SER A 97 -4.99 -4.72 3.42
CA SER A 97 -5.70 -4.47 2.17
C SER A 97 -4.74 -4.56 0.99
N LEU A 98 -5.27 -4.69 -0.20
CA LEU A 98 -4.52 -4.35 -1.40
C LEU A 98 -4.11 -2.86 -1.33
N PRO A 99 -2.89 -2.50 -1.79
CA PRO A 99 -2.44 -1.10 -1.80
C PRO A 99 -3.09 -0.31 -2.95
N ALA A 100 -4.41 -0.27 -2.96
CA ALA A 100 -5.23 0.36 -3.98
C ALA A 100 -6.49 1.00 -3.38
N LEU A 101 -6.90 2.13 -3.94
CA LEU A 101 -8.18 2.77 -3.68
C LEU A 101 -9.10 2.60 -4.88
N LEU A 102 -10.34 2.19 -4.61
CA LEU A 102 -11.43 2.20 -5.58
C LEU A 102 -12.04 3.60 -5.58
N THR A 103 -12.00 4.27 -6.72
CA THR A 103 -12.56 5.62 -6.91
C THR A 103 -13.53 5.62 -8.08
N PRO A 104 -14.40 6.63 -8.22
CA PRO A 104 -15.23 6.75 -9.41
C PRO A 104 -14.45 6.84 -10.72
N ALA A 105 -13.18 7.28 -10.67
CA ALA A 105 -12.30 7.35 -11.83
C ALA A 105 -11.59 6.01 -12.14
N GLY A 106 -11.73 4.99 -11.26
CA GLY A 106 -11.09 3.70 -11.41
C GLY A 106 -10.27 3.30 -10.19
N ILE A 107 -9.27 2.44 -10.41
CA ILE A 107 -8.38 1.94 -9.36
C ILE A 107 -7.15 2.84 -9.30
N GLU A 108 -6.88 3.42 -8.13
CA GLU A 108 -5.71 4.25 -7.87
C GLU A 108 -4.77 3.56 -6.89
N GLY A 109 -3.44 3.65 -7.15
CA GLY A 109 -2.44 3.07 -6.27
C GLY A 109 -2.27 3.86 -4.97
N ILE A 110 -1.89 3.16 -3.90
CA ILE A 110 -1.46 3.74 -2.62
C ILE A 110 0.07 3.68 -2.55
N GLY A 111 0.71 4.70 -1.98
CA GLY A 111 2.14 4.74 -1.74
C GLY A 111 2.99 5.34 -2.87
N TYR A 112 2.49 5.35 -4.09
CA TYR A 112 3.15 6.00 -5.25
C TYR A 112 2.23 7.01 -5.91
N SER A 113 1.52 7.77 -5.12
CA SER A 113 0.54 8.78 -5.54
C SER A 113 0.76 10.07 -4.75
N ASN A 114 0.54 11.21 -5.40
CA ASN A 114 0.52 12.51 -4.72
C ASN A 114 -0.81 12.76 -4.00
N ASP A 115 -1.83 11.98 -4.31
CA ASP A 115 -3.18 12.19 -3.83
C ASP A 115 -3.59 11.15 -2.77
N ASN A 116 -2.96 9.95 -2.79
CA ASN A 116 -3.27 8.83 -1.89
C ASN A 116 -2.08 8.53 -0.99
N VAL A 117 -2.22 8.84 0.27
CA VAL A 117 -1.20 8.66 1.31
C VAL A 117 -0.92 7.17 1.53
N GLY A 118 0.36 6.79 1.53
CA GLY A 118 0.81 5.44 1.83
C GLY A 118 1.03 5.17 3.33
N GLY A 119 1.42 3.94 3.63
CA GLY A 119 1.57 3.43 4.99
C GLY A 119 2.68 4.09 5.82
N TYR A 120 3.53 4.94 5.23
CA TYR A 120 4.53 5.71 5.99
C TYR A 120 3.93 6.97 6.65
N ALA A 121 2.61 7.08 6.73
CA ALA A 121 1.88 8.05 7.53
C ALA A 121 1.15 7.39 8.71
N GLU A 122 0.84 8.16 9.74
CA GLU A 122 0.09 7.68 10.90
C GLU A 122 -1.34 7.24 10.54
N ARG A 123 -1.93 7.81 9.48
CA ARG A 123 -3.28 7.50 8.99
C ARG A 123 -3.31 7.49 7.47
N MET A 124 -4.18 6.66 6.92
CA MET A 124 -4.40 6.57 5.49
C MET A 124 -5.84 6.17 5.18
N LEU A 125 -6.20 6.14 3.91
CA LEU A 125 -7.51 5.69 3.44
C LEU A 125 -7.38 4.33 2.76
N LEU A 126 -8.34 3.46 3.03
CA LEU A 126 -8.50 2.17 2.36
C LEU A 126 -9.91 2.06 1.78
N SER A 127 -10.10 1.22 0.78
CA SER A 127 -11.43 0.90 0.25
C SER A 127 -12.07 -0.23 1.05
N GLU A 128 -13.27 -0.03 1.58
CA GLU A 128 -13.95 -1.02 2.42
C GLU A 128 -14.04 -2.41 1.77
N PRO A 129 -14.36 -2.57 0.46
CA PRO A 129 -14.46 -3.88 -0.17
C PRO A 129 -13.12 -4.65 -0.25
N LEU A 130 -11.98 -3.97 -0.08
CA LEU A 130 -10.65 -4.57 -0.16
C LEU A 130 -10.07 -4.90 1.22
N LEU A 131 -10.78 -4.60 2.31
CA LEU A 131 -10.32 -4.87 3.66
C LEU A 131 -10.31 -6.38 3.94
N LEU A 132 -9.22 -6.84 4.50
CA LEU A 132 -9.01 -8.19 5.02
C LEU A 132 -8.80 -8.08 6.52
N GLU A 133 -9.72 -8.64 7.31
CA GLU A 133 -9.57 -8.71 8.76
C GLU A 133 -8.38 -9.60 9.14
N VAL A 134 -7.54 -9.11 10.05
CA VAL A 134 -6.39 -9.87 10.56
C VAL A 134 -6.88 -10.90 11.58
N PRO A 135 -6.74 -12.21 11.30
CA PRO A 135 -7.29 -13.25 12.15
C PRO A 135 -6.43 -13.53 13.40
N ASN A 136 -7.03 -14.22 14.37
CA ASN A 136 -6.35 -14.92 15.47
C ASN A 136 -5.40 -14.05 16.30
N GLY A 137 -5.63 -12.75 16.40
CA GLY A 137 -4.80 -11.86 17.19
C GLY A 137 -3.38 -11.65 16.65
N LEU A 138 -3.10 -12.00 15.39
CA LEU A 138 -1.79 -11.81 14.75
C LEU A 138 -1.27 -10.39 14.99
N GLN A 139 0.03 -10.29 15.30
CA GLN A 139 0.67 -8.99 15.51
C GLN A 139 0.73 -8.19 14.21
N ALA A 140 0.57 -6.87 14.32
CA ALA A 140 0.53 -5.99 13.16
C ALA A 140 1.79 -6.08 12.28
N ALA A 141 2.97 -6.22 12.87
CA ALA A 141 4.22 -6.37 12.12
C ALA A 141 4.24 -7.65 11.26
N HIS A 142 3.65 -8.75 11.75
CA HIS A 142 3.53 -9.98 10.96
C HIS A 142 2.41 -9.87 9.92
N ALA A 143 1.30 -9.24 10.26
CA ALA A 143 0.19 -9.04 9.32
C ALA A 143 0.59 -8.11 8.16
N ALA A 144 1.49 -7.15 8.36
CA ALA A 144 2.00 -6.29 7.30
C ALA A 144 2.76 -7.05 6.21
N LEU A 145 3.25 -8.28 6.50
CA LEU A 145 3.87 -9.17 5.50
C LEU A 145 2.86 -9.79 4.52
N THR A 146 1.57 -9.55 4.68
CA THR A 146 0.53 -10.10 3.78
C THR A 146 0.76 -9.67 2.33
N GLU A 147 1.16 -8.42 2.09
CA GLU A 147 1.40 -7.91 0.74
C GLU A 147 2.60 -8.59 0.08
N PRO A 148 3.84 -8.59 0.64
CA PRO A 148 4.97 -9.23 0.01
C PRO A 148 4.80 -10.76 -0.11
N LEU A 149 4.15 -11.42 0.85
CA LEU A 149 3.80 -12.84 0.75
C LEU A 149 2.84 -13.11 -0.41
N ALA A 150 1.86 -12.22 -0.64
CA ALA A 150 0.93 -12.36 -1.75
C ALA A 150 1.65 -12.29 -3.11
N VAL A 151 2.72 -11.49 -3.23
CA VAL A 151 3.58 -11.44 -4.44
C VAL A 151 4.23 -12.80 -4.68
N GLY A 152 4.83 -13.41 -3.64
CA GLY A 152 5.44 -14.75 -3.72
C GLY A 152 4.42 -15.84 -4.09
N VAL A 153 3.26 -15.85 -3.42
CA VAL A 153 2.16 -16.79 -3.73
C VAL A 153 1.70 -16.63 -5.17
N HIS A 154 1.53 -15.38 -5.63
CA HIS A 154 1.14 -15.11 -7.01
C HIS A 154 2.18 -15.60 -8.03
N ALA A 155 3.47 -15.41 -7.75
CA ALA A 155 4.56 -15.88 -8.61
C ALA A 155 4.54 -17.41 -8.75
N VAL A 156 4.38 -18.14 -7.65
CA VAL A 156 4.27 -19.61 -7.65
C VAL A 156 3.01 -20.07 -8.42
N ALA A 157 1.88 -19.43 -8.19
CA ALA A 157 0.64 -19.75 -8.92
C ALA A 157 0.77 -19.51 -10.42
N LYS A 158 1.42 -18.41 -10.81
CA LYS A 158 1.69 -18.07 -12.23
C LYS A 158 2.67 -19.05 -12.90
N ALA A 159 3.64 -19.56 -12.16
CA ALA A 159 4.60 -20.54 -12.68
C ALA A 159 3.93 -21.87 -13.05
N GLY A 160 2.74 -22.17 -12.50
CA GLY A 160 1.96 -23.36 -12.84
C GLY A 160 2.69 -24.67 -12.52
N ILE A 161 3.53 -24.68 -11.49
CA ILE A 161 4.38 -25.82 -11.09
C ILE A 161 3.51 -27.06 -10.81
N ARG A 162 3.87 -28.17 -11.44
CA ARG A 162 3.18 -29.45 -11.28
C ARG A 162 3.98 -30.40 -10.38
N GLY A 163 3.29 -31.41 -9.81
CA GLY A 163 3.96 -32.42 -9.01
C GLY A 163 5.07 -33.15 -9.79
N GLY A 164 6.27 -33.24 -9.20
CA GLY A 164 7.46 -33.84 -9.79
C GLY A 164 8.36 -32.88 -10.58
N GLU A 165 7.96 -31.63 -10.80
CA GLU A 165 8.83 -30.61 -11.39
C GLU A 165 9.78 -30.03 -10.32
N VAL A 166 10.97 -29.63 -10.74
CA VAL A 166 11.98 -29.01 -9.89
C VAL A 166 12.17 -27.56 -10.32
N PRO A 167 11.55 -26.60 -9.64
CA PRO A 167 11.69 -25.18 -10.00
C PRO A 167 13.07 -24.66 -9.63
N LEU A 168 13.62 -23.78 -10.47
CA LEU A 168 14.83 -23.00 -10.17
C LEU A 168 14.42 -21.61 -9.68
N VAL A 169 14.83 -21.28 -8.46
CA VAL A 169 14.69 -19.92 -7.89
C VAL A 169 16.03 -19.21 -8.00
N ILE A 170 16.06 -18.06 -8.68
CA ILE A 170 17.26 -17.24 -8.85
C ILE A 170 17.16 -16.03 -7.94
N GLY A 171 17.99 -16.01 -6.91
CA GLY A 171 18.02 -14.98 -5.88
C GLY A 171 17.28 -15.39 -4.60
N CYS A 172 17.65 -14.72 -3.50
CA CYS A 172 17.07 -14.89 -2.17
C CYS A 172 16.88 -13.51 -1.52
N GLY A 173 16.16 -12.64 -2.22
CA GLY A 173 15.75 -11.33 -1.72
C GLY A 173 14.56 -11.43 -0.75
N PRO A 174 13.97 -10.28 -0.36
CA PRO A 174 12.81 -10.25 0.54
C PRO A 174 11.56 -10.91 -0.05
N VAL A 175 11.47 -10.99 -1.36
CA VAL A 175 10.41 -11.65 -2.14
C VAL A 175 11.03 -12.52 -3.19
#